data_c8954e5ba3352f9dca1dd46f159497f0
#
_entry.id   c8954e5ba3352f9dca1dd46f159497f0
#
_cell.length_a   1.000
_cell.length_b   1.000
_cell.length_c   1.000
_cell.angle_alpha   90.00
_cell.angle_beta   90.00
_cell.angle_gamma   90.00
#
_symmetry.space_group_name_H-M   'P 1'
#
loop_
_entity.id
_entity.type
_entity.pdbx_description
1 polymer ?
#
loop_
_entity_poly.entity_id
_entity_poly.type
_entity_poly.pdbx_seq_one_letter_code
_entity_poly.pdbx_strand_id
1 'polypeptide(L)'
;MRNRQKERSSGRWWTEWISEDILEAYRVREVVHEEQTPYQRLSILDTEPFGRCLLLDGKMQSSLLDEHIYHETLVHPAMVMHGTPRRVAVIGGGEGSTVREVARWKTVEEIYMIDLDQRVVELCRSHLPQLSANVYEDTRVKLVYEDGRKWLERWDGKALDVIIVDVTDPLEGGPSYLLYTEEFYKLARSKLSDRGVLATQATSPVHNPFSFHSIRLTASSVFPRVSELVCFMISFSGPWGFIYGSGSGDVAHLEEQDVDRILRAANVSGLRFYSGAVHRALVELTKHYIGLRQASPRIIRDSAPIFIK
;
A
#
# COMPACT_ATOMS: atom_id res chain seq x y z
N MET A 1 -7.19 -41.03 11.25
CA MET A 1 -7.52 -39.94 10.29
C MET A 1 -8.85 -39.25 10.59
N ARG A 2 -9.95 -39.94 10.96
CA ARG A 2 -11.26 -39.30 11.26
C ARG A 2 -11.26 -38.34 12.46
N ASN A 3 -10.45 -38.54 13.49
CA ASN A 3 -10.39 -37.65 14.65
C ASN A 3 -9.69 -36.30 14.36
N ARG A 4 -8.65 -36.28 13.53
CA ARG A 4 -7.97 -35.03 13.14
C ARG A 4 -8.84 -34.11 12.28
N GLN A 5 -9.78 -34.63 11.50
CA GLN A 5 -10.73 -33.82 10.75
C GLN A 5 -11.82 -33.18 11.61
N LYS A 6 -12.26 -33.88 12.69
CA LYS A 6 -13.23 -33.32 13.65
C LYS A 6 -12.63 -32.22 14.53
N GLU A 7 -11.38 -32.37 14.96
CA GLU A 7 -10.66 -31.32 15.71
C GLU A 7 -10.35 -30.08 14.86
N ARG A 8 -10.17 -30.24 13.53
CA ARG A 8 -10.00 -29.12 12.61
C ARG A 8 -11.25 -28.28 12.37
N SER A 9 -12.45 -28.80 12.61
CA SER A 9 -13.72 -28.09 12.44
C SER A 9 -14.17 -27.32 13.67
N SER A 10 -13.57 -27.55 14.85
CA SER A 10 -13.84 -26.81 16.08
C SER A 10 -12.82 -25.68 16.24
N GLY A 11 -13.20 -24.47 15.94
CA GLY A 11 -12.36 -23.29 16.10
C GLY A 11 -13.04 -22.04 15.57
N ARG A 12 -12.56 -20.88 15.99
CA ARG A 12 -13.02 -19.60 15.46
C ARG A 12 -12.42 -19.40 14.08
N TRP A 13 -13.27 -19.07 13.10
CA TRP A 13 -12.89 -18.79 11.74
C TRP A 13 -13.24 -17.35 11.41
N TRP A 14 -12.32 -16.67 10.73
CA TRP A 14 -12.60 -15.42 10.07
C TRP A 14 -12.87 -15.68 8.59
N THR A 15 -13.85 -15.02 8.03
CA THR A 15 -14.18 -15.12 6.61
C THR A 15 -14.11 -13.77 5.95
N GLU A 16 -13.55 -13.75 4.76
CA GLU A 16 -13.39 -12.56 3.95
C GLU A 16 -13.80 -12.84 2.50
N TRP A 17 -14.66 -12.00 1.96
CA TRP A 17 -14.95 -12.00 0.54
C TRP A 17 -13.86 -11.30 -0.23
N ILE A 18 -13.12 -12.04 -1.06
CA ILE A 18 -12.06 -11.50 -1.95
C ILE A 18 -12.70 -10.94 -3.23
N SER A 19 -13.78 -11.55 -3.68
CA SER A 19 -14.62 -11.11 -4.79
C SER A 19 -16.04 -11.66 -4.60
N GLU A 20 -16.98 -11.34 -5.50
CA GLU A 20 -18.35 -11.91 -5.47
C GLU A 20 -18.37 -13.44 -5.50
N ASP A 21 -17.33 -14.06 -6.08
CA ASP A 21 -17.25 -15.52 -6.30
C ASP A 21 -16.23 -16.22 -5.40
N ILE A 22 -15.44 -15.48 -4.60
CA ILE A 22 -14.36 -16.04 -3.79
C ILE A 22 -14.52 -15.63 -2.33
N LEU A 23 -14.83 -16.61 -1.50
CA LEU A 23 -14.85 -16.50 -0.05
C LEU A 23 -13.64 -17.24 0.52
N GLU A 24 -12.84 -16.57 1.32
CA GLU A 24 -11.79 -17.19 2.09
C GLU A 24 -12.13 -17.36 3.56
N ALA A 25 -11.55 -18.37 4.18
CA ALA A 25 -11.69 -18.61 5.60
C ALA A 25 -10.34 -19.02 6.20
N TYR A 26 -9.93 -18.35 7.26
CA TYR A 26 -8.74 -18.72 8.00
C TYR A 26 -8.99 -18.80 9.50
N ARG A 27 -8.22 -19.67 10.14
CA ARG A 27 -8.42 -20.00 11.55
C ARG A 27 -7.82 -18.90 12.43
N VAL A 28 -8.64 -18.41 13.36
CA VAL A 28 -8.27 -17.42 14.36
C VAL A 28 -7.91 -18.13 15.66
N ARG A 29 -6.74 -17.82 16.22
CA ARG A 29 -6.34 -18.26 17.57
C ARG A 29 -6.96 -17.36 18.62
N GLU A 30 -6.86 -16.05 18.41
CA GLU A 30 -7.28 -15.05 19.37
C GLU A 30 -7.75 -13.78 18.65
N VAL A 31 -8.80 -13.15 19.20
CA VAL A 31 -9.14 -11.76 18.89
C VAL A 31 -8.44 -10.89 19.91
N VAL A 32 -7.38 -10.25 19.47
CA VAL A 32 -6.54 -9.40 20.35
C VAL A 32 -7.25 -8.11 20.68
N HIS A 33 -7.90 -7.50 19.68
CA HIS A 33 -8.66 -6.26 19.83
C HIS A 33 -9.71 -6.13 18.75
N GLU A 34 -10.88 -5.58 19.09
CA GLU A 34 -11.92 -5.13 18.14
C GLU A 34 -12.50 -3.81 18.61
N GLU A 35 -12.63 -2.86 17.71
CA GLU A 35 -13.18 -1.54 18.01
C GLU A 35 -13.88 -0.96 16.77
N GLN A 36 -14.99 -0.26 16.97
CA GLN A 36 -15.60 0.59 15.95
C GLN A 36 -15.06 2.01 16.14
N THR A 37 -14.24 2.46 15.20
CA THR A 37 -13.77 3.85 15.15
C THR A 37 -14.83 4.74 14.47
N PRO A 38 -14.67 6.05 14.46
CA PRO A 38 -15.56 6.93 13.68
C PRO A 38 -15.58 6.64 12.18
N TYR A 39 -14.58 5.94 11.65
CA TYR A 39 -14.36 5.76 10.22
C TYR A 39 -14.57 4.32 9.75
N GLN A 40 -14.24 3.32 10.58
CA GLN A 40 -14.20 1.92 10.17
C GLN A 40 -14.20 0.96 11.37
N ARG A 41 -14.54 -0.30 11.13
CA ARG A 41 -14.36 -1.36 12.13
C ARG A 41 -12.92 -1.86 12.06
N LEU A 42 -12.19 -1.76 13.16
CA LEU A 42 -10.84 -2.28 13.30
C LEU A 42 -10.85 -3.59 14.06
N SER A 43 -10.11 -4.59 13.57
CA SER A 43 -9.85 -5.85 14.28
C SER A 43 -8.37 -6.19 14.21
N ILE A 44 -7.80 -6.61 15.34
CA ILE A 44 -6.46 -7.19 15.42
C ILE A 44 -6.62 -8.63 15.86
N LEU A 45 -6.21 -9.55 14.99
CA LEU A 45 -6.38 -10.99 15.18
C LEU A 45 -5.03 -11.70 15.20
N ASP A 46 -4.87 -12.68 16.10
CA ASP A 46 -3.84 -13.71 15.96
C ASP A 46 -4.42 -14.88 15.16
N THR A 47 -3.86 -15.12 13.98
CA THR A 47 -4.29 -16.19 13.07
C THR A 47 -3.29 -17.34 13.03
N GLU A 48 -3.76 -18.54 12.67
CA GLU A 48 -2.87 -19.69 12.49
C GLU A 48 -1.96 -19.55 11.28
N PRO A 49 -2.45 -19.11 10.08
CA PRO A 49 -1.64 -19.07 8.88
C PRO A 49 -0.75 -17.83 8.78
N PHE A 50 -1.16 -16.67 9.31
CA PHE A 50 -0.51 -15.39 9.00
C PHE A 50 0.12 -14.70 10.23
N GLY A 51 -0.03 -15.30 11.43
CA GLY A 51 0.34 -14.63 12.69
C GLY A 51 -0.62 -13.50 13.03
N ARG A 52 -0.11 -12.42 13.62
CA ARG A 52 -0.93 -11.26 13.95
C ARG A 52 -1.23 -10.42 12.72
N CYS A 53 -2.50 -10.03 12.60
CA CYS A 53 -3.04 -9.33 11.44
C CYS A 53 -3.83 -8.10 11.86
N LEU A 54 -3.81 -7.07 11.01
CA LEU A 54 -4.70 -5.93 11.03
C LEU A 54 -5.80 -6.15 9.99
N LEU A 55 -7.05 -5.96 10.40
CA LEU A 55 -8.20 -5.95 9.52
C LEU A 55 -8.98 -4.64 9.71
N LEU A 56 -9.42 -4.06 8.59
CA LEU A 56 -10.29 -2.89 8.56
C LEU A 56 -11.55 -3.25 7.77
N ASP A 57 -12.72 -3.01 8.35
CA ASP A 57 -14.04 -3.39 7.80
C ASP A 57 -14.12 -4.86 7.36
N GLY A 58 -13.39 -5.73 8.09
CA GLY A 58 -13.35 -7.15 7.81
C GLY A 58 -12.41 -7.57 6.69
N LYS A 59 -11.67 -6.64 6.09
CA LYS A 59 -10.68 -6.88 5.04
C LYS A 59 -9.26 -6.91 5.62
N MET A 60 -8.48 -7.91 5.22
CA MET A 60 -7.07 -8.01 5.58
C MET A 60 -6.29 -6.80 5.06
N GLN A 61 -5.60 -6.10 5.95
CA GLN A 61 -4.76 -4.96 5.59
C GLN A 61 -3.28 -5.29 5.70
N SER A 62 -2.89 -6.05 6.74
CA SER A 62 -1.49 -6.35 6.99
C SER A 62 -1.35 -7.60 7.85
N SER A 63 -0.33 -8.40 7.59
CA SER A 63 0.01 -9.57 8.41
C SER A 63 1.50 -9.61 8.72
N LEU A 64 1.88 -10.12 9.89
CA LEU A 64 3.30 -10.29 10.25
C LEU A 64 4.03 -11.28 9.34
N LEU A 65 3.31 -12.13 8.60
CA LEU A 65 3.91 -13.08 7.70
C LEU A 65 4.56 -12.40 6.50
N ASP A 66 3.84 -11.53 5.79
CA ASP A 66 4.20 -11.07 4.45
C ASP A 66 4.09 -9.56 4.20
N GLU A 67 3.76 -8.75 5.21
CA GLU A 67 3.62 -7.29 5.08
C GLU A 67 4.83 -6.63 4.40
N HIS A 68 6.04 -7.15 4.64
CA HIS A 68 7.26 -6.60 4.05
C HIS A 68 7.30 -6.72 2.52
N ILE A 69 6.66 -7.74 1.94
CA ILE A 69 6.55 -7.89 0.48
C ILE A 69 5.75 -6.72 -0.09
N TYR A 70 4.62 -6.40 0.54
CA TYR A 70 3.77 -5.28 0.17
C TYR A 70 4.51 -3.93 0.30
N HIS A 71 5.00 -3.63 1.50
CA HIS A 71 5.55 -2.31 1.81
C HIS A 71 6.87 -2.05 1.09
N GLU A 72 7.73 -3.05 0.96
CA GLU A 72 8.95 -2.91 0.19
C GLU A 72 8.66 -2.72 -1.31
N THR A 73 7.61 -3.37 -1.85
CA THR A 73 7.20 -3.18 -3.25
C THR A 73 6.54 -1.81 -3.44
N LEU A 74 5.71 -1.33 -2.54
CA LEU A 74 5.07 -0.01 -2.65
C LEU A 74 6.10 1.13 -2.60
N VAL A 75 7.06 1.04 -1.67
CA VAL A 75 7.96 2.15 -1.31
C VAL A 75 9.20 2.22 -2.19
N HIS A 76 9.99 1.14 -2.22
CA HIS A 76 11.36 1.23 -2.72
C HIS A 76 11.47 1.52 -4.22
N PRO A 77 10.61 1.01 -5.12
CA PRO A 77 10.69 1.36 -6.54
C PRO A 77 10.53 2.86 -6.80
N ALA A 78 9.61 3.52 -6.10
CA ALA A 78 9.41 4.98 -6.22
C ALA A 78 10.63 5.76 -5.70
N MET A 79 11.16 5.34 -4.56
CA MET A 79 12.32 5.96 -3.93
C MET A 79 13.58 5.79 -4.78
N VAL A 80 13.80 4.60 -5.36
CA VAL A 80 14.90 4.30 -6.29
C VAL A 80 14.78 5.14 -7.55
N MET A 81 13.58 5.23 -8.13
CA MET A 81 13.35 6.03 -9.33
C MET A 81 13.66 7.52 -9.11
N HIS A 82 13.31 8.07 -7.96
CA HIS A 82 13.70 9.43 -7.58
C HIS A 82 15.22 9.56 -7.36
N GLY A 83 15.83 8.56 -6.72
CA GLY A 83 17.27 8.43 -6.45
C GLY A 83 17.74 9.07 -5.14
N THR A 84 17.35 10.29 -4.83
CA THR A 84 17.75 11.02 -3.61
C THR A 84 16.59 11.79 -2.98
N PRO A 85 15.49 11.11 -2.60
CA PRO A 85 14.33 11.78 -2.03
C PRO A 85 14.67 12.38 -0.65
N ARG A 86 14.15 13.56 -0.38
CA ARG A 86 14.35 14.31 0.87
C ARG A 86 13.05 14.51 1.63
N ARG A 87 11.94 14.75 0.93
CA ARG A 87 10.62 14.98 1.51
C ARG A 87 9.61 13.99 0.96
N VAL A 88 9.05 13.21 1.85
CA VAL A 88 8.11 12.16 1.50
C VAL A 88 6.81 12.34 2.27
N ALA A 89 5.68 12.27 1.58
CA ALA A 89 4.37 12.19 2.19
C ALA A 89 3.81 10.78 2.03
N VAL A 90 3.30 10.21 3.12
CA VAL A 90 2.56 8.95 3.16
C VAL A 90 1.13 9.27 3.55
N ILE A 91 0.18 9.03 2.66
CA ILE A 91 -1.25 9.19 2.89
C ILE A 91 -1.80 7.82 3.24
N GLY A 92 -2.31 7.66 4.46
CA GLY A 92 -2.62 6.38 5.09
C GLY A 92 -1.40 5.72 5.73
N GLY A 93 -1.38 4.40 5.74
CA GLY A 93 -0.27 3.62 6.32
C GLY A 93 -0.25 3.65 7.84
N GLY A 94 -1.41 3.72 8.49
CA GLY A 94 -1.56 3.88 9.94
C GLY A 94 -0.88 2.82 10.80
N GLU A 95 -0.58 1.63 10.25
CA GLU A 95 0.22 0.61 10.95
C GLU A 95 1.72 0.94 11.01
N GLY A 96 2.20 1.93 10.21
CA GLY A 96 3.56 2.44 10.26
C GLY A 96 4.59 1.71 9.39
N SER A 97 4.23 0.62 8.72
CA SER A 97 5.17 -0.16 7.91
C SER A 97 5.68 0.62 6.69
N THR A 98 4.81 1.32 5.99
CA THR A 98 5.19 2.19 4.85
C THR A 98 6.15 3.29 5.31
N VAL A 99 5.87 3.95 6.44
CA VAL A 99 6.75 4.97 7.02
C VAL A 99 8.08 4.37 7.46
N ARG A 100 8.08 3.14 8.01
CA ARG A 100 9.29 2.39 8.35
C ARG A 100 10.19 2.19 7.13
N GLU A 101 9.62 1.78 5.99
CA GLU A 101 10.40 1.58 4.78
C GLU A 101 10.94 2.89 4.20
N VAL A 102 10.19 3.99 4.27
CA VAL A 102 10.67 5.33 3.92
C VAL A 102 11.83 5.76 4.84
N ALA A 103 11.73 5.54 6.14
CA ALA A 103 12.73 5.94 7.13
C ALA A 103 14.09 5.20 6.99
N ARG A 104 14.13 4.08 6.26
CA ARG A 104 15.38 3.40 5.90
C ARG A 104 16.28 4.26 5.01
N TRP A 105 15.71 5.17 4.24
CA TRP A 105 16.44 6.06 3.34
C TRP A 105 17.07 7.19 4.11
N LYS A 106 18.42 7.20 4.19
CA LYS A 106 19.15 8.24 4.94
C LYS A 106 19.19 9.58 4.23
N THR A 107 18.78 9.62 2.94
CA THR A 107 18.59 10.88 2.20
C THR A 107 17.32 11.64 2.63
N VAL A 108 16.33 10.95 3.22
CA VAL A 108 15.07 11.56 3.63
C VAL A 108 15.27 12.40 4.89
N GLU A 109 14.84 13.65 4.81
CA GLU A 109 14.93 14.66 5.86
C GLU A 109 13.59 14.87 6.57
N GLU A 110 12.49 14.73 5.85
CA GLU A 110 11.13 14.93 6.37
C GLU A 110 10.18 13.84 5.84
N ILE A 111 9.45 13.23 6.74
CA ILE A 111 8.42 12.23 6.45
C ILE A 111 7.11 12.74 7.05
N TYR A 112 6.14 13.01 6.22
CA TYR A 112 4.79 13.34 6.64
C TYR A 112 3.94 12.10 6.54
N MET A 113 3.40 11.63 7.66
CA MET A 113 2.43 10.54 7.71
C MET A 113 1.07 11.13 8.02
N ILE A 114 0.16 11.02 7.08
CA ILE A 114 -1.18 11.60 7.17
C ILE A 114 -2.19 10.45 7.20
N ASP A 115 -2.76 10.20 8.35
CA ASP A 115 -3.81 9.18 8.50
C ASP A 115 -5.10 9.82 9.03
N LEU A 116 -6.22 9.39 8.49
CA LEU A 116 -7.53 9.89 8.90
C LEU A 116 -7.91 9.39 10.30
N ASP A 117 -7.48 8.17 10.63
CA ASP A 117 -7.93 7.45 11.83
C ASP A 117 -6.79 7.31 12.85
N GLN A 118 -6.72 8.26 13.77
CA GLN A 118 -5.76 8.22 14.87
C GLN A 118 -5.82 6.91 15.67
N ARG A 119 -7.02 6.29 15.80
CA ARG A 119 -7.16 5.04 16.56
C ARG A 119 -6.44 3.88 15.90
N VAL A 120 -6.41 3.80 14.56
CA VAL A 120 -5.61 2.79 13.85
C VAL A 120 -4.14 2.90 14.25
N VAL A 121 -3.57 4.11 14.23
CA VAL A 121 -2.18 4.35 14.58
C VAL A 121 -1.88 3.94 16.04
N GLU A 122 -2.72 4.37 16.98
CA GLU A 122 -2.56 4.05 18.40
C GLU A 122 -2.63 2.55 18.68
N LEU A 123 -3.61 1.87 18.08
CA LEU A 123 -3.83 0.44 18.28
C LEU A 123 -2.75 -0.41 17.60
N CYS A 124 -2.32 -0.03 16.40
CA CYS A 124 -1.20 -0.69 15.73
C CYS A 124 0.10 -0.50 16.50
N ARG A 125 0.38 0.71 17.02
CA ARG A 125 1.53 0.96 17.89
C ARG A 125 1.52 0.07 19.14
N SER A 126 0.36 -0.16 19.73
CA SER A 126 0.21 -0.94 20.96
C SER A 126 0.24 -2.46 20.72
N HIS A 127 -0.44 -2.93 19.67
CA HIS A 127 -0.69 -4.35 19.43
C HIS A 127 0.13 -4.97 18.31
N LEU A 128 0.67 -4.15 17.39
CA LEU A 128 1.46 -4.54 16.23
C LEU A 128 2.81 -3.78 16.15
N PRO A 129 3.56 -3.62 17.28
CA PRO A 129 4.77 -2.80 17.29
C PRO A 129 5.84 -3.29 16.30
N GLN A 130 5.77 -4.55 15.86
CA GLN A 130 6.68 -5.12 14.87
C GLN A 130 6.52 -4.47 13.49
N LEU A 131 5.32 -4.01 13.14
CA LEU A 131 5.04 -3.36 11.86
C LEU A 131 5.76 -2.01 11.77
N SER A 132 5.61 -1.19 12.77
CA SER A 132 6.20 0.16 12.79
C SER A 132 7.68 0.18 13.17
N ALA A 133 8.17 -0.83 13.91
CA ALA A 133 9.56 -0.89 14.42
C ALA A 133 10.02 0.44 15.05
N ASN A 134 9.16 1.08 15.85
CA ASN A 134 9.39 2.36 16.53
C ASN A 134 9.61 3.58 15.59
N VAL A 135 9.18 3.49 14.34
CA VAL A 135 9.38 4.60 13.38
C VAL A 135 8.74 5.92 13.84
N TYR A 136 7.72 5.85 14.68
CA TYR A 136 7.07 7.05 15.25
C TYR A 136 7.96 7.84 16.22
N GLU A 137 9.10 7.29 16.64
CA GLU A 137 10.11 7.96 17.47
C GLU A 137 11.20 8.63 16.61
N ASP A 138 11.22 8.38 15.29
CA ASP A 138 12.13 9.03 14.37
C ASP A 138 11.77 10.51 14.24
N THR A 139 12.71 11.39 14.57
CA THR A 139 12.51 12.85 14.59
C THR A 139 12.17 13.46 13.23
N ARG A 140 12.38 12.72 12.14
CA ARG A 140 12.00 13.10 10.79
C ARG A 140 10.51 12.90 10.52
N VAL A 141 9.81 12.05 11.31
CA VAL A 141 8.41 11.69 11.12
C VAL A 141 7.49 12.71 11.78
N LYS A 142 6.60 13.25 10.99
CA LYS A 142 5.54 14.18 11.41
C LYS A 142 4.20 13.48 11.20
N LEU A 143 3.54 13.12 12.31
CA LEU A 143 2.20 12.51 12.30
C LEU A 143 1.14 13.60 12.19
N VAL A 144 0.21 13.43 11.26
CA VAL A 144 -0.92 14.31 11.03
C VAL A 144 -2.20 13.47 10.98
N TYR A 145 -3.18 13.80 11.80
CA TYR A 145 -4.46 13.07 11.86
C TYR A 145 -5.55 13.87 11.17
N GLU A 146 -5.67 13.67 9.86
CA GLU A 146 -6.68 14.32 9.03
C GLU A 146 -6.86 13.63 7.66
N ASP A 147 -7.84 14.08 6.90
CA ASP A 147 -8.04 13.66 5.51
C ASP A 147 -6.81 14.02 4.66
N GLY A 148 -6.17 13.00 4.05
CA GLY A 148 -4.95 13.17 3.28
C GLY A 148 -5.10 14.06 2.05
N ARG A 149 -6.29 14.08 1.41
CA ARG A 149 -6.57 14.98 0.28
C ARG A 149 -6.64 16.44 0.75
N LYS A 150 -7.36 16.70 1.84
CA LYS A 150 -7.46 18.04 2.42
C LYS A 150 -6.12 18.57 2.90
N TRP A 151 -5.29 17.69 3.50
CA TRP A 151 -3.93 18.03 3.88
C TRP A 151 -3.11 18.44 2.64
N LEU A 152 -3.19 17.65 1.58
CA LEU A 152 -2.44 17.92 0.36
C LEU A 152 -2.92 19.19 -0.35
N GLU A 153 -4.24 19.50 -0.32
CA GLU A 153 -4.80 20.76 -0.83
C GLU A 153 -4.20 21.99 -0.14
N ARG A 154 -4.02 21.91 1.17
CA ARG A 154 -3.44 23.00 1.99
C ARG A 154 -1.93 23.03 2.01
N TRP A 155 -1.27 22.01 1.45
CA TRP A 155 0.19 21.94 1.44
C TRP A 155 0.76 23.10 0.61
N ASP A 156 1.47 24.00 1.28
CA ASP A 156 2.16 25.16 0.74
C ASP A 156 3.68 25.13 0.97
N GLY A 157 4.17 24.01 1.53
CA GLY A 157 5.59 23.79 1.76
C GLY A 157 6.41 23.58 0.49
N LYS A 158 7.66 23.19 0.67
CA LYS A 158 8.53 22.81 -0.44
C LYS A 158 7.96 21.59 -1.17
N ALA A 159 8.24 21.48 -2.48
CA ALA A 159 7.80 20.36 -3.29
C ALA A 159 8.19 19.01 -2.65
N LEU A 160 7.26 18.06 -2.74
CA LEU A 160 7.45 16.69 -2.26
C LEU A 160 8.21 15.87 -3.31
N ASP A 161 9.12 15.02 -2.87
CA ASP A 161 9.89 14.16 -3.76
C ASP A 161 9.17 12.85 -4.04
N VAL A 162 8.46 12.32 -3.03
CA VAL A 162 7.63 11.13 -3.20
C VAL A 162 6.32 11.32 -2.41
N ILE A 163 5.21 10.96 -3.04
CA ILE A 163 3.91 10.81 -2.39
C ILE A 163 3.53 9.34 -2.49
N ILE A 164 3.29 8.71 -1.35
CA ILE A 164 2.85 7.32 -1.25
C ILE A 164 1.42 7.31 -0.75
N VAL A 165 0.54 6.64 -1.49
CA VAL A 165 -0.88 6.47 -1.14
C VAL A 165 -1.06 5.02 -0.71
N ASP A 166 -1.13 4.83 0.60
CA ASP A 166 -1.26 3.53 1.26
C ASP A 166 -2.54 3.49 2.08
N VAL A 167 -3.63 3.37 1.38
CA VAL A 167 -4.99 3.43 1.92
C VAL A 167 -5.78 2.17 1.55
N THR A 168 -6.90 1.95 2.22
CA THR A 168 -7.82 0.85 1.91
C THR A 168 -8.31 0.93 0.46
N ASP A 169 -8.74 -0.20 -0.08
CA ASP A 169 -9.44 -0.25 -1.37
C ASP A 169 -10.62 0.72 -1.42
N PRO A 170 -11.01 1.20 -2.60
CA PRO A 170 -12.16 2.10 -2.76
C PRO A 170 -13.48 1.35 -2.50
N LEU A 171 -13.87 1.26 -1.24
CA LEU A 171 -15.14 0.65 -0.81
C LEU A 171 -16.26 1.69 -0.80
N GLU A 172 -17.49 1.26 -1.09
CA GLU A 172 -18.65 2.13 -0.99
C GLU A 172 -18.87 2.55 0.48
N GLY A 173 -18.93 3.86 0.71
CA GLY A 173 -19.00 4.42 2.07
C GLY A 173 -17.69 4.45 2.84
N GLY A 174 -16.60 3.89 2.29
CA GLY A 174 -15.27 3.95 2.88
C GLY A 174 -14.60 5.32 2.69
N PRO A 175 -13.50 5.59 3.40
CA PRO A 175 -12.88 6.91 3.42
C PRO A 175 -11.95 7.18 2.21
N SER A 176 -11.57 6.16 1.44
CA SER A 176 -10.43 6.20 0.50
C SER A 176 -10.78 6.45 -0.97
N TYR A 177 -12.05 6.27 -1.39
CA TYR A 177 -12.42 6.22 -2.81
C TYR A 177 -12.08 7.50 -3.61
N LEU A 178 -12.04 8.66 -2.97
CA LEU A 178 -11.64 9.93 -3.62
C LEU A 178 -10.13 10.08 -3.80
N LEU A 179 -9.32 9.19 -3.24
CA LEU A 179 -7.87 9.17 -3.39
C LEU A 179 -7.39 8.39 -4.64
N TYR A 180 -8.32 7.92 -5.46
CA TYR A 180 -8.05 7.23 -6.72
C TYR A 180 -8.54 8.00 -7.95
N THR A 181 -9.03 9.24 -7.76
CA THR A 181 -9.63 10.04 -8.82
C THR A 181 -8.61 10.86 -9.61
N GLU A 182 -8.97 11.24 -10.82
CA GLU A 182 -8.16 12.11 -11.67
C GLU A 182 -7.87 13.44 -10.99
N GLU A 183 -8.85 13.99 -10.28
CA GLU A 183 -8.73 15.24 -9.52
C GLU A 183 -7.69 15.12 -8.42
N PHE A 184 -7.70 14.02 -7.67
CA PHE A 184 -6.69 13.78 -6.65
C PHE A 184 -5.29 13.59 -7.25
N TYR A 185 -5.15 12.85 -8.34
CA TYR A 185 -3.85 12.67 -8.98
C TYR A 185 -3.30 13.97 -9.58
N LYS A 186 -4.16 14.84 -10.12
CA LYS A 186 -3.76 16.20 -10.55
C LYS A 186 -3.26 17.03 -9.37
N LEU A 187 -3.96 16.98 -8.24
CA LEU A 187 -3.54 17.62 -7.00
C LEU A 187 -2.16 17.09 -6.56
N ALA A 188 -2.01 15.77 -6.45
CA ALA A 188 -0.74 15.15 -6.03
C ALA A 188 0.41 15.56 -6.96
N ARG A 189 0.20 15.52 -8.28
CA ARG A 189 1.20 15.95 -9.26
C ARG A 189 1.61 17.41 -9.07
N SER A 190 0.67 18.29 -8.73
CA SER A 190 0.96 19.72 -8.51
C SER A 190 1.83 19.99 -7.29
N LYS A 191 1.91 19.05 -6.34
CA LYS A 191 2.72 19.15 -5.12
C LYS A 191 4.08 18.44 -5.23
N LEU A 192 4.25 17.62 -6.27
CA LEU A 192 5.51 16.92 -6.52
C LEU A 192 6.55 17.83 -7.15
N SER A 193 7.83 17.55 -6.85
CA SER A 193 8.97 18.14 -7.55
C SER A 193 9.03 17.65 -9.01
N ASP A 194 9.87 18.26 -9.85
CA ASP A 194 10.02 17.88 -11.27
C ASP A 194 10.39 16.41 -11.45
N ARG A 195 11.15 15.84 -10.51
CA ARG A 195 11.51 14.41 -10.47
C ARG A 195 10.60 13.61 -9.55
N GLY A 196 9.55 14.22 -9.03
CA GLY A 196 8.69 13.64 -8.03
C GLY A 196 7.91 12.42 -8.54
N VAL A 197 7.64 11.51 -7.63
CA VAL A 197 6.99 10.23 -7.88
C VAL A 197 5.77 10.06 -7.01
N LEU A 198 4.65 9.70 -7.61
CA LEU A 198 3.50 9.12 -6.91
C LEU A 198 3.62 7.60 -6.92
N ALA A 199 3.45 6.96 -5.76
CA ALA A 199 3.23 5.53 -5.64
C ALA A 199 1.88 5.28 -4.96
N THR A 200 1.10 4.34 -5.46
CA THR A 200 -0.20 3.97 -4.85
C THR A 200 -0.41 2.47 -4.91
N GLN A 201 -0.99 1.91 -3.85
CA GLN A 201 -1.61 0.60 -3.98
C GLN A 201 -2.76 0.66 -4.99
N ALA A 202 -3.05 -0.44 -5.66
CA ALA A 202 -4.02 -0.46 -6.76
C ALA A 202 -4.86 -1.75 -6.82
N THR A 203 -5.03 -2.43 -5.69
CA THR A 203 -5.78 -3.68 -5.60
C THR A 203 -5.23 -4.83 -6.47
N SER A 204 -5.98 -5.90 -6.63
CA SER A 204 -5.56 -7.08 -7.40
C SER A 204 -5.92 -6.96 -8.89
N PRO A 205 -4.95 -7.10 -9.81
CA PRO A 205 -5.26 -7.15 -11.25
C PRO A 205 -6.03 -8.41 -11.66
N VAL A 206 -6.08 -9.44 -10.80
CA VAL A 206 -6.74 -10.72 -11.09
C VAL A 206 -8.13 -10.79 -10.44
N HIS A 207 -8.26 -10.36 -9.19
CA HIS A 207 -9.55 -10.38 -8.47
C HIS A 207 -10.41 -9.16 -8.80
N ASN A 208 -9.79 -7.99 -9.00
CA ASN A 208 -10.48 -6.72 -9.29
C ASN A 208 -9.90 -6.04 -10.56
N PRO A 209 -9.89 -6.72 -11.72
CA PRO A 209 -9.22 -6.22 -12.92
C PRO A 209 -9.77 -4.87 -13.41
N PHE A 210 -11.08 -4.66 -13.30
CA PHE A 210 -11.69 -3.38 -13.67
C PHE A 210 -11.13 -2.23 -12.83
N SER A 211 -11.04 -2.41 -11.52
CA SER A 211 -10.54 -1.38 -10.61
C SER A 211 -9.05 -1.12 -10.81
N PHE A 212 -8.23 -2.16 -10.88
CA PHE A 212 -6.79 -2.04 -11.15
C PHE A 212 -6.51 -1.27 -12.44
N HIS A 213 -7.12 -1.69 -13.54
CA HIS A 213 -6.90 -1.04 -14.83
C HIS A 213 -7.48 0.39 -14.88
N SER A 214 -8.56 0.67 -14.14
CA SER A 214 -9.11 2.03 -14.04
C SER A 214 -8.20 2.95 -13.24
N ILE A 215 -7.61 2.49 -12.13
CA ILE A 215 -6.61 3.24 -11.35
C ILE A 215 -5.39 3.55 -12.24
N ARG A 216 -4.87 2.55 -12.96
CA ARG A 216 -3.76 2.73 -13.91
C ARG A 216 -4.09 3.75 -15.01
N LEU A 217 -5.25 3.62 -15.63
CA LEU A 217 -5.70 4.53 -16.70
C LEU A 217 -5.86 5.96 -16.17
N THR A 218 -6.40 6.11 -14.95
CA THR A 218 -6.56 7.42 -14.31
C THR A 218 -5.21 8.05 -14.00
N ALA A 219 -4.24 7.29 -13.49
CA ALA A 219 -2.88 7.79 -13.32
C ALA A 219 -2.26 8.21 -14.65
N SER A 220 -2.49 7.44 -15.73
CA SER A 220 -1.98 7.72 -17.09
C SER A 220 -2.59 8.96 -17.75
N SER A 221 -3.78 9.39 -17.30
CA SER A 221 -4.36 10.66 -17.76
C SER A 221 -3.69 11.90 -17.16
N VAL A 222 -2.90 11.71 -16.09
CA VAL A 222 -2.28 12.80 -15.32
C VAL A 222 -0.75 12.79 -15.44
N PHE A 223 -0.13 11.63 -15.32
CA PHE A 223 1.33 11.48 -15.34
C PHE A 223 1.85 11.08 -16.72
N PRO A 224 2.91 11.74 -17.22
CA PRO A 224 3.52 11.39 -18.51
C PRO A 224 4.09 9.97 -18.57
N ARG A 225 4.52 9.45 -17.42
CA ARG A 225 5.06 8.10 -17.27
C ARG A 225 4.30 7.39 -16.15
N VAL A 226 3.77 6.23 -16.48
CA VAL A 226 3.07 5.36 -15.51
C VAL A 226 3.53 3.94 -15.73
N SER A 227 3.97 3.32 -14.66
CA SER A 227 4.33 1.90 -14.61
C SER A 227 3.64 1.20 -13.45
N GLU A 228 3.59 -0.09 -13.54
CA GLU A 228 3.00 -0.96 -12.53
C GLU A 228 3.97 -2.06 -12.10
N LEU A 229 3.86 -2.49 -10.85
CA LEU A 229 4.46 -3.72 -10.34
C LEU A 229 3.37 -4.54 -9.62
N VAL A 230 3.50 -5.84 -9.73
CA VAL A 230 2.60 -6.79 -9.08
C VAL A 230 3.42 -7.79 -8.30
N CYS A 231 3.15 -7.92 -7.00
CA CYS A 231 3.71 -8.99 -6.17
C CYS A 231 2.62 -9.96 -5.74
N PHE A 232 3.00 -11.15 -5.28
CA PHE A 232 2.07 -12.12 -4.73
C PHE A 232 2.02 -11.99 -3.22
N MET A 233 0.83 -11.76 -2.67
CA MET A 233 0.55 -11.65 -1.25
C MET A 233 -0.26 -12.85 -0.78
N ILE A 234 0.33 -13.66 0.11
CA ILE A 234 -0.34 -14.85 0.65
C ILE A 234 -1.55 -14.43 1.49
N SER A 235 -1.38 -13.39 2.32
CA SER A 235 -2.43 -12.89 3.20
C SER A 235 -3.57 -12.18 2.46
N PHE A 236 -3.37 -11.76 1.21
CA PHE A 236 -4.39 -11.16 0.34
C PHE A 236 -4.88 -12.16 -0.72
N SER A 237 -4.44 -13.42 -0.62
CA SER A 237 -4.88 -14.52 -1.48
C SER A 237 -4.59 -14.35 -2.96
N GLY A 238 -3.57 -13.56 -3.29
CA GLY A 238 -3.23 -13.41 -4.70
C GLY A 238 -2.29 -12.27 -5.05
N PRO A 239 -2.22 -11.99 -6.36
CA PRO A 239 -1.42 -10.89 -6.86
C PRO A 239 -2.00 -9.55 -6.43
N TRP A 240 -1.12 -8.66 -5.97
CA TRP A 240 -1.47 -7.30 -5.57
C TRP A 240 -0.67 -6.29 -6.35
N GLY A 241 -1.34 -5.25 -6.84
CA GLY A 241 -0.78 -4.29 -7.77
C GLY A 241 -0.45 -2.94 -7.15
N PHE A 242 0.58 -2.31 -7.70
CA PHE A 242 1.03 -0.97 -7.35
C PHE A 242 1.23 -0.16 -8.62
N ILE A 243 0.85 1.11 -8.58
CA ILE A 243 0.99 2.04 -9.70
C ILE A 243 1.95 3.17 -9.31
N TYR A 244 2.86 3.49 -10.22
CA TYR A 244 3.84 4.56 -10.06
C TYR A 244 3.67 5.58 -11.18
N GLY A 245 3.46 6.83 -10.81
CA GLY A 245 3.31 7.95 -11.73
C GLY A 245 4.44 8.96 -11.57
N SER A 246 5.05 9.40 -12.68
CA SER A 246 6.12 10.41 -12.64
C SER A 246 6.10 11.35 -13.85
N GLY A 247 6.89 12.42 -13.75
CA GLY A 247 7.12 13.35 -14.85
C GLY A 247 8.08 12.82 -15.92
N SER A 248 9.07 11.99 -15.55
CA SER A 248 10.18 11.64 -16.45
C SER A 248 10.73 10.22 -16.30
N GLY A 249 10.64 9.62 -15.12
CA GLY A 249 11.18 8.28 -14.88
C GLY A 249 10.13 7.18 -15.12
N ASP A 250 10.58 5.94 -15.27
CA ASP A 250 9.74 4.77 -15.41
C ASP A 250 10.29 3.63 -14.55
N VAL A 251 9.51 3.20 -13.55
CA VAL A 251 9.91 2.15 -12.61
C VAL A 251 10.21 0.85 -13.35
N ALA A 252 9.44 0.50 -14.37
CA ALA A 252 9.63 -0.74 -15.12
C ALA A 252 10.94 -0.80 -15.92
N HIS A 253 11.58 0.35 -16.13
CA HIS A 253 12.86 0.45 -16.85
C HIS A 253 14.10 0.56 -15.95
N LEU A 254 13.93 0.43 -14.63
CA LEU A 254 15.07 0.37 -13.72
C LEU A 254 15.82 -0.95 -13.88
N GLU A 255 17.12 -0.86 -14.12
CA GLU A 255 17.97 -2.05 -14.23
C GLU A 255 18.41 -2.56 -12.86
N GLU A 256 18.61 -3.87 -12.73
CA GLU A 256 19.01 -4.54 -11.49
C GLU A 256 20.19 -3.85 -10.81
N GLN A 257 21.25 -3.57 -11.56
CA GLN A 257 22.48 -2.99 -11.05
C GLN A 257 22.26 -1.54 -10.56
N ASP A 258 21.37 -0.78 -11.21
CA ASP A 258 21.04 0.58 -10.81
C ASP A 258 20.23 0.60 -9.53
N VAL A 259 19.25 -0.29 -9.40
CA VAL A 259 18.48 -0.46 -8.16
C VAL A 259 19.42 -0.71 -6.98
N ASP A 260 20.30 -1.72 -7.10
CA ASP A 260 21.22 -2.08 -6.02
C ASP A 260 22.24 -0.97 -5.73
N ARG A 261 22.71 -0.28 -6.75
CA ARG A 261 23.63 0.85 -6.61
C ARG A 261 22.98 2.00 -5.84
N ILE A 262 21.73 2.34 -6.17
CA ILE A 262 21.00 3.44 -5.53
C ILE A 262 20.65 3.09 -4.09
N LEU A 263 20.19 1.86 -3.81
CA LEU A 263 19.92 1.39 -2.46
C LEU A 263 21.17 1.48 -1.56
N ARG A 264 22.33 1.03 -2.07
CA ARG A 264 23.61 1.16 -1.34
C ARG A 264 24.01 2.61 -1.13
N ALA A 265 23.89 3.46 -2.13
CA ALA A 265 24.25 4.88 -2.04
C ALA A 265 23.37 5.63 -1.00
N ALA A 266 22.10 5.24 -0.87
CA ALA A 266 21.19 5.79 0.12
C ALA A 266 21.30 5.13 1.52
N ASN A 267 22.26 4.21 1.72
CA ASN A 267 22.44 3.41 2.94
C ASN A 267 21.16 2.67 3.39
N VAL A 268 20.36 2.20 2.43
CA VAL A 268 19.19 1.36 2.73
C VAL A 268 19.66 -0.04 3.09
N SER A 269 19.18 -0.54 4.21
CA SER A 269 19.57 -1.87 4.72
C SER A 269 18.40 -2.56 5.43
N GLY A 270 18.53 -3.87 5.65
CA GLY A 270 17.54 -4.67 6.36
C GLY A 270 16.28 -4.96 5.54
N LEU A 271 16.36 -4.85 4.20
CA LEU A 271 15.30 -5.30 3.30
C LEU A 271 15.17 -6.82 3.37
N ARG A 272 13.94 -7.30 3.37
CA ARG A 272 13.61 -8.72 3.47
C ARG A 272 13.20 -9.31 2.12
N PHE A 273 12.81 -8.47 1.19
CA PHE A 273 12.26 -8.86 -0.10
C PHE A 273 12.89 -8.09 -1.26
N TYR A 274 12.89 -6.75 -1.23
CA TYR A 274 13.25 -5.95 -2.40
C TYR A 274 14.76 -5.86 -2.63
N SER A 275 15.15 -6.09 -3.88
CA SER A 275 16.52 -5.94 -4.41
C SER A 275 16.44 -5.70 -5.90
N GLY A 276 17.57 -5.43 -6.56
CA GLY A 276 17.60 -5.30 -8.02
C GLY A 276 17.11 -6.56 -8.74
N ALA A 277 17.53 -7.74 -8.30
CA ALA A 277 17.05 -9.00 -8.87
C ALA A 277 15.55 -9.21 -8.70
N VAL A 278 15.02 -8.92 -7.51
CA VAL A 278 13.57 -9.01 -7.24
C VAL A 278 12.81 -7.98 -8.07
N HIS A 279 13.33 -6.76 -8.19
CA HIS A 279 12.73 -5.74 -9.05
C HIS A 279 12.53 -6.23 -10.49
N ARG A 280 13.57 -6.81 -11.10
CA ARG A 280 13.48 -7.39 -12.46
C ARG A 280 12.47 -8.53 -12.54
N ALA A 281 12.45 -9.40 -11.54
CA ALA A 281 11.46 -10.48 -11.45
C ALA A 281 10.03 -9.93 -11.38
N LEU A 282 9.79 -8.90 -10.55
CA LEU A 282 8.47 -8.24 -10.43
C LEU A 282 8.04 -7.62 -11.76
N VAL A 283 8.93 -6.96 -12.51
CA VAL A 283 8.61 -6.40 -13.84
C VAL A 283 8.12 -7.50 -14.79
N GLU A 284 8.79 -8.65 -14.82
CA GLU A 284 8.38 -9.75 -15.70
C GLU A 284 7.07 -10.43 -15.23
N LEU A 285 6.92 -10.65 -13.93
CA LEU A 285 5.70 -11.22 -13.34
C LEU A 285 4.49 -10.31 -13.55
N THR A 286 4.69 -8.98 -13.48
CA THR A 286 3.65 -7.98 -13.72
C THR A 286 3.02 -8.16 -15.09
N LYS A 287 3.82 -8.32 -16.14
CA LYS A 287 3.34 -8.56 -17.51
C LYS A 287 2.43 -9.78 -17.59
N HIS A 288 2.75 -10.83 -16.85
CA HIS A 288 1.95 -12.04 -16.79
C HIS A 288 0.62 -11.79 -16.08
N TYR A 289 0.64 -11.22 -14.86
CA TYR A 289 -0.56 -11.05 -14.05
C TYR A 289 -1.58 -10.09 -14.66
N ILE A 290 -1.14 -8.96 -15.22
CA ILE A 290 -2.04 -7.99 -15.86
C ILE A 290 -2.70 -8.53 -17.14
N GLY A 291 -2.07 -9.54 -17.78
CA GLY A 291 -2.60 -10.21 -18.96
C GLY A 291 -3.64 -11.31 -18.69
N LEU A 292 -3.78 -11.76 -17.42
CA LEU A 292 -4.68 -12.88 -17.08
C LEU A 292 -6.17 -12.53 -17.17
N ARG A 293 -6.54 -11.29 -16.92
CA ARG A 293 -7.93 -10.83 -16.94
C ARG A 293 -8.05 -9.56 -17.76
N GLN A 294 -9.01 -9.58 -18.67
CA GLN A 294 -9.36 -8.38 -19.43
C GLN A 294 -10.43 -7.57 -18.69
N ALA A 295 -10.37 -6.25 -18.85
CA ALA A 295 -11.35 -5.33 -18.33
C ALA A 295 -11.54 -4.15 -19.29
N SER A 296 -12.66 -3.47 -19.17
CA SER A 296 -12.93 -2.20 -19.90
C SER A 296 -12.82 -1.04 -18.91
N PRO A 297 -11.60 -0.54 -18.65
CA PRO A 297 -11.36 0.48 -17.66
C PRO A 297 -11.92 1.83 -18.05
N ARG A 298 -12.15 2.68 -17.07
CA ARG A 298 -12.49 4.09 -17.27
C ARG A 298 -11.66 5.00 -16.36
N ILE A 299 -11.55 6.27 -16.76
CA ILE A 299 -10.98 7.28 -15.86
C ILE A 299 -11.94 7.47 -14.68
N ILE A 300 -11.37 7.42 -13.48
CA ILE A 300 -12.08 7.61 -12.22
C ILE A 300 -12.14 9.11 -11.93
N ARG A 301 -13.32 9.64 -11.65
CA ARG A 301 -13.55 11.05 -11.34
C ARG A 301 -14.30 11.19 -10.02
N ASP A 302 -14.18 12.34 -9.37
CA ASP A 302 -14.94 12.64 -8.14
C ASP A 302 -16.45 12.47 -8.36
N SER A 303 -16.94 12.86 -9.54
CA SER A 303 -18.34 12.72 -9.93
C SER A 303 -18.76 11.29 -10.34
N ALA A 304 -17.81 10.40 -10.54
CA ALA A 304 -18.03 9.02 -10.97
C ALA A 304 -16.94 8.10 -10.40
N PRO A 305 -16.91 7.90 -9.07
CA PRO A 305 -15.95 7.02 -8.42
C PRO A 305 -16.19 5.55 -8.80
N ILE A 306 -15.23 4.69 -8.46
CA ILE A 306 -15.38 3.24 -8.52
C ILE A 306 -15.45 2.68 -7.12
N PHE A 307 -16.12 1.53 -6.98
CA PHE A 307 -16.17 0.80 -5.73
C PHE A 307 -15.86 -0.67 -5.99
N ILE A 308 -15.06 -1.25 -5.10
CA ILE A 308 -14.83 -2.69 -5.00
C ILE A 308 -15.93 -3.25 -4.11
N LYS A 309 -16.51 -4.37 -4.54
CA LYS A 309 -17.57 -5.05 -3.81
C LYS A 309 -17.03 -6.13 -2.87
#